data_8d76ce9d71ed8ea1b14a8be802b3354c
#
_entry.id   8d76ce9d71ed8ea1b14a8be802b3354c
#
_cell.length_a   1.000
_cell.length_b   1.000
_cell.length_c   1.000
_cell.angle_alpha   90.00
_cell.angle_beta   90.00
_cell.angle_gamma   90.00
#
_symmetry.space_group_name_H-M   'P 1'
#
loop_
_entity.id
_entity.type
_entity.pdbx_description
1 polymer ?
#
loop_
_entity_poly.entity_id
_entity_poly.type
_entity_poly.pdbx_seq_one_letter_code
_entity_poly.pdbx_strand_id
1 'polypeptide(L)'
;MPDPSFVMSAEGYRIATYAWGDLDADPVLCVHGFASSARDNWVETGWVRDLLRAGYRVVAVDQRGHGASDKPEDPRAYTMNAFVDDLLAVLDTYLIDEVRYVGYSLGARVGWQFAVDHPEHVTRAVLGGIPDGIPLARLDLTQARAYVDEGIPVEDPVTQNYIRLAERVRDNDVRALVALAEGMRQGDADPDPARPPAQPILFATGTEDAIIERSRALAATTPNGVFVEIPGRHHFNAPGSRVFRQSALEFLGGDAARDA
;
A
#
# COMPACT_ATOMS: atom_id res chain seq x y z
N MET A 1 -7.60 -16.30 -7.95
CA MET A 1 -8.01 -14.90 -7.72
C MET A 1 -9.31 -14.68 -8.45
N PRO A 2 -10.35 -14.07 -7.86
CA PRO A 2 -11.58 -13.76 -8.56
C PRO A 2 -11.33 -12.71 -9.68
N ASP A 3 -12.31 -12.55 -10.57
CA ASP A 3 -12.32 -11.42 -11.49
C ASP A 3 -12.47 -10.11 -10.72
N PRO A 4 -11.90 -9.00 -11.18
CA PRO A 4 -12.02 -7.72 -10.50
C PRO A 4 -13.45 -7.18 -10.56
N SER A 5 -13.91 -6.64 -9.43
CA SER A 5 -15.01 -5.68 -9.40
C SER A 5 -14.43 -4.28 -9.56
N PHE A 6 -15.19 -3.35 -10.17
CA PHE A 6 -14.71 -1.98 -10.37
C PHE A 6 -15.52 -1.00 -9.55
N VAL A 7 -14.82 -0.22 -8.74
CA VAL A 7 -15.36 0.92 -8.00
C VAL A 7 -15.02 2.20 -8.78
N MET A 8 -15.97 3.12 -8.87
CA MET A 8 -15.72 4.42 -9.52
C MET A 8 -15.20 5.40 -8.48
N SER A 9 -14.01 5.97 -8.74
CA SER A 9 -13.50 7.09 -7.97
C SER A 9 -14.30 8.36 -8.18
N ALA A 10 -14.16 9.35 -7.30
CA ALA A 10 -14.80 10.65 -7.44
C ALA A 10 -14.40 11.38 -8.74
N GLU A 11 -13.20 11.09 -9.25
CA GLU A 11 -12.68 11.64 -10.50
C GLU A 11 -13.07 10.84 -11.75
N GLY A 12 -13.83 9.74 -11.60
CA GLY A 12 -14.34 8.92 -12.69
C GLY A 12 -13.37 7.81 -13.17
N TYR A 13 -12.32 7.51 -12.42
CA TYR A 13 -11.46 6.35 -12.70
C TYR A 13 -12.02 5.07 -12.10
N ARG A 14 -11.84 3.97 -12.81
CA ARG A 14 -12.20 2.64 -12.32
C ARG A 14 -11.06 2.09 -11.47
N ILE A 15 -11.40 1.74 -10.24
CA ILE A 15 -10.50 1.12 -9.28
C ILE A 15 -10.85 -0.36 -9.15
N ALA A 16 -9.95 -1.23 -9.52
CA ALA A 16 -10.15 -2.67 -9.45
C ALA A 16 -10.01 -3.17 -8.01
N THR A 17 -10.99 -3.93 -7.58
CA THR A 17 -11.06 -4.49 -6.24
C THR A 17 -11.34 -5.99 -6.29
N TYR A 18 -10.89 -6.71 -5.28
CA TYR A 18 -11.05 -8.15 -5.14
C TYR A 18 -11.48 -8.45 -3.72
N ALA A 19 -12.55 -9.22 -3.57
CA ALA A 19 -13.09 -9.54 -2.25
C ALA A 19 -13.16 -11.05 -2.02
N TRP A 20 -12.89 -11.47 -0.78
CA TRP A 20 -12.95 -12.85 -0.31
C TRP A 20 -13.48 -12.91 1.12
N GLY A 21 -14.07 -14.03 1.47
CA GLY A 21 -14.55 -14.32 2.82
C GLY A 21 -16.04 -14.04 2.98
N ASP A 22 -16.52 -14.25 4.22
CA ASP A 22 -17.89 -14.01 4.60
C ASP A 22 -18.16 -12.50 4.67
N LEU A 23 -19.35 -12.07 4.23
CA LEU A 23 -19.75 -10.65 4.26
C LEU A 23 -19.92 -10.12 5.69
N ASP A 24 -20.27 -11.00 6.63
CA ASP A 24 -20.48 -10.65 8.03
C ASP A 24 -19.18 -10.68 8.86
N ALA A 25 -18.08 -11.14 8.26
CA ALA A 25 -16.77 -11.16 8.94
C ALA A 25 -16.12 -9.77 8.95
N ASP A 26 -15.32 -9.52 9.98
CA ASP A 26 -14.53 -8.28 10.13
C ASP A 26 -13.69 -7.99 8.88
N PRO A 27 -13.82 -6.81 8.25
CA PRO A 27 -13.12 -6.51 7.02
C PRO A 27 -11.66 -6.09 7.25
N VAL A 28 -10.79 -6.59 6.37
CA VAL A 28 -9.39 -6.14 6.21
C VAL A 28 -9.21 -5.56 4.82
N LEU A 29 -8.82 -4.29 4.73
CA LEU A 29 -8.48 -3.62 3.49
C LEU A 29 -6.97 -3.76 3.23
N CYS A 30 -6.60 -4.33 2.08
CA CYS A 30 -5.22 -4.60 1.68
C CYS A 30 -4.80 -3.70 0.51
N VAL A 31 -3.77 -2.85 0.71
CA VAL A 31 -3.28 -1.86 -0.27
C VAL A 31 -1.79 -2.07 -0.54
N HIS A 32 -1.46 -2.40 -1.79
CA HIS A 32 -0.12 -2.83 -2.21
C HIS A 32 0.87 -1.68 -2.40
N GLY A 33 2.15 -2.00 -2.64
CA GLY A 33 3.21 -1.04 -2.92
C GLY A 33 3.29 -0.60 -4.39
N PHE A 34 4.14 0.41 -4.65
CA PHE A 34 4.43 0.91 -6.00
C PHE A 34 4.88 -0.22 -6.93
N ALA A 35 4.43 -0.17 -8.18
CA ALA A 35 4.71 -1.13 -9.25
C ALA A 35 4.32 -2.60 -8.93
N SER A 36 3.46 -2.82 -7.94
CA SER A 36 2.90 -4.13 -7.57
C SER A 36 1.42 -4.22 -7.96
N SER A 37 0.71 -5.20 -7.41
CA SER A 37 -0.73 -5.39 -7.57
C SER A 37 -1.31 -6.12 -6.35
N ALA A 38 -2.64 -6.17 -6.24
CA ALA A 38 -3.32 -6.98 -5.23
C ALA A 38 -2.91 -8.47 -5.33
N ARG A 39 -2.72 -8.98 -6.54
CA ARG A 39 -2.26 -10.34 -6.79
C ARG A 39 -0.87 -10.57 -6.21
N ASP A 40 0.12 -9.77 -6.65
CA ASP A 40 1.53 -9.98 -6.30
C ASP A 40 1.79 -9.75 -4.82
N ASN A 41 1.18 -8.70 -4.24
CA ASN A 41 1.44 -8.33 -2.86
C ASN A 41 0.69 -9.22 -1.86
N TRP A 42 -0.54 -9.64 -2.17
CA TRP A 42 -1.44 -10.23 -1.18
C TRP A 42 -1.84 -11.68 -1.46
N VAL A 43 -2.06 -12.05 -2.73
CA VAL A 43 -2.49 -13.40 -3.08
C VAL A 43 -1.28 -14.34 -3.15
N GLU A 44 -0.28 -14.01 -3.96
CA GLU A 44 0.90 -14.87 -4.19
C GLU A 44 1.79 -14.99 -2.96
N THR A 45 1.83 -13.99 -2.12
CA THR A 45 2.56 -14.02 -0.85
C THR A 45 1.82 -14.73 0.28
N GLY A 46 0.54 -15.09 0.07
CA GLY A 46 -0.26 -15.88 1.00
C GLY A 46 -1.01 -15.07 2.06
N TRP A 47 -1.03 -13.73 1.99
CA TRP A 47 -1.77 -12.88 2.94
C TRP A 47 -3.26 -13.15 2.92
N VAL A 48 -3.89 -13.16 1.74
CA VAL A 48 -5.35 -13.44 1.60
C VAL A 48 -5.69 -14.76 2.25
N ARG A 49 -4.93 -15.82 1.97
CA ARG A 49 -5.14 -17.14 2.57
C ARG A 49 -5.06 -17.10 4.10
N ASP A 50 -4.05 -16.41 4.63
CA ASP A 50 -3.79 -16.41 6.08
C ASP A 50 -4.80 -15.53 6.82
N LEU A 51 -5.24 -14.39 6.24
CA LEU A 51 -6.33 -13.55 6.75
C LEU A 51 -7.68 -14.29 6.75
N LEU A 52 -8.03 -14.99 5.67
CA LEU A 52 -9.25 -15.80 5.60
C LEU A 52 -9.27 -16.92 6.65
N ARG A 53 -8.11 -17.57 6.90
CA ARG A 53 -7.98 -18.59 7.96
C ARG A 53 -8.16 -18.01 9.36
N ALA A 54 -7.81 -16.74 9.54
CA ALA A 54 -8.02 -16.01 10.79
C ALA A 54 -9.47 -15.48 10.94
N GLY A 55 -10.36 -15.76 9.97
CA GLY A 55 -11.77 -15.42 10.03
C GLY A 55 -12.12 -14.01 9.50
N TYR A 56 -11.20 -13.33 8.82
CA TYR A 56 -11.46 -12.00 8.25
C TYR A 56 -12.10 -12.07 6.86
N ARG A 57 -12.92 -11.06 6.54
CA ARG A 57 -13.24 -10.69 5.16
C ARG A 57 -12.08 -9.87 4.60
N VAL A 58 -11.62 -10.15 3.38
CA VAL A 58 -10.51 -9.43 2.76
C VAL A 58 -11.01 -8.66 1.55
N VAL A 59 -10.69 -7.37 1.49
CA VAL A 59 -10.84 -6.54 0.29
C VAL A 59 -9.44 -6.06 -0.10
N ALA A 60 -8.99 -6.39 -1.30
CA ALA A 60 -7.72 -5.90 -1.83
C ALA A 60 -7.96 -5.01 -3.04
N VAL A 61 -7.14 -3.99 -3.20
CA VAL A 61 -7.29 -2.96 -4.23
C VAL A 61 -6.06 -2.97 -5.13
N ASP A 62 -6.24 -2.94 -6.45
CA ASP A 62 -5.21 -2.41 -7.32
C ASP A 62 -5.33 -0.88 -7.29
N GLN A 63 -4.34 -0.19 -6.76
CA GLN A 63 -4.37 1.28 -6.67
C GLN A 63 -4.41 1.89 -8.08
N ARG A 64 -4.95 3.11 -8.23
CA ARG A 64 -4.88 3.84 -9.51
C ARG A 64 -3.48 3.78 -10.10
N GLY A 65 -3.35 3.63 -11.39
CA GLY A 65 -2.06 3.45 -12.09
C GLY A 65 -1.51 2.02 -12.09
N HIS A 66 -2.12 1.07 -11.38
CA HIS A 66 -1.62 -0.30 -11.23
C HIS A 66 -2.65 -1.36 -11.64
N GLY A 67 -2.13 -2.56 -11.92
CA GLY A 67 -2.92 -3.77 -12.11
C GLY A 67 -4.08 -3.57 -13.09
N ALA A 68 -5.29 -3.95 -12.70
CA ALA A 68 -6.50 -3.81 -13.52
C ALA A 68 -7.20 -2.44 -13.38
N SER A 69 -6.74 -1.55 -12.49
CA SER A 69 -7.27 -0.19 -12.34
C SER A 69 -6.91 0.71 -13.52
N ASP A 70 -7.67 1.80 -13.71
CA ASP A 70 -7.36 2.80 -14.72
C ASP A 70 -5.99 3.45 -14.47
N LYS A 71 -5.32 3.82 -15.55
CA LYS A 71 -3.92 4.26 -15.59
C LYS A 71 -3.78 5.63 -16.23
N PRO A 72 -4.19 6.71 -15.52
CA PRO A 72 -4.01 8.06 -16.04
C PRO A 72 -2.53 8.37 -16.28
N GLU A 73 -2.23 9.04 -17.39
CA GLU A 73 -0.87 9.50 -17.73
C GLU A 73 -0.59 10.92 -17.23
N ASP A 74 -1.60 11.59 -16.69
CA ASP A 74 -1.46 12.94 -16.11
C ASP A 74 -0.96 12.82 -14.65
N PRO A 75 0.21 13.36 -14.32
CA PRO A 75 0.72 13.35 -12.93
C PRO A 75 -0.25 13.94 -11.90
N ARG A 76 -1.11 14.89 -12.30
CA ARG A 76 -2.10 15.52 -11.40
C ARG A 76 -3.15 14.55 -10.87
N ALA A 77 -3.35 13.40 -11.52
CA ALA A 77 -4.23 12.35 -11.04
C ALA A 77 -3.67 11.58 -9.82
N TYR A 78 -2.41 11.79 -9.46
CA TYR A 78 -1.71 11.02 -8.44
C TYR A 78 -1.32 11.88 -7.23
N THR A 79 -2.32 12.35 -6.51
CA THR A 79 -2.13 13.02 -5.21
C THR A 79 -2.44 12.06 -4.06
N MET A 80 -1.92 12.34 -2.86
CA MET A 80 -2.26 11.52 -1.68
C MET A 80 -3.76 11.53 -1.41
N ASN A 81 -4.42 12.69 -1.52
CA ASN A 81 -5.88 12.80 -1.36
C ASN A 81 -6.63 11.91 -2.36
N ALA A 82 -6.19 11.89 -3.62
CA ALA A 82 -6.82 11.05 -4.64
C ALA A 82 -6.75 9.55 -4.32
N PHE A 83 -5.63 9.08 -3.73
CA PHE A 83 -5.52 7.70 -3.24
C PHE A 83 -6.44 7.43 -2.03
N VAL A 84 -6.53 8.38 -1.10
CA VAL A 84 -7.43 8.28 0.06
C VAL A 84 -8.89 8.27 -0.38
N ASP A 85 -9.28 9.15 -1.31
CA ASP A 85 -10.64 9.21 -1.87
C ASP A 85 -11.02 7.90 -2.59
N ASP A 86 -10.06 7.24 -3.27
CA ASP A 86 -10.30 5.91 -3.84
C ASP A 86 -10.65 4.88 -2.77
N LEU A 87 -9.98 4.91 -1.61
CA LEU A 87 -10.27 3.99 -0.52
C LEU A 87 -11.63 4.26 0.10
N LEU A 88 -12.03 5.52 0.26
CA LEU A 88 -13.38 5.89 0.70
C LEU A 88 -14.43 5.35 -0.25
N ALA A 89 -14.26 5.54 -1.57
CA ALA A 89 -15.17 5.00 -2.57
C ALA A 89 -15.27 3.46 -2.52
N VAL A 90 -14.15 2.78 -2.18
CA VAL A 90 -14.15 1.34 -1.96
C VAL A 90 -14.97 0.99 -0.72
N LEU A 91 -14.75 1.64 0.42
CA LEU A 91 -15.52 1.38 1.64
C LEU A 91 -17.02 1.60 1.42
N ASP A 92 -17.41 2.71 0.80
CA ASP A 92 -18.79 3.01 0.45
C ASP A 92 -19.43 1.92 -0.44
N THR A 93 -18.71 1.49 -1.48
CA THR A 93 -19.21 0.46 -2.41
C THR A 93 -19.41 -0.89 -1.74
N TYR A 94 -18.54 -1.24 -0.79
CA TYR A 94 -18.61 -2.51 -0.05
C TYR A 94 -19.44 -2.42 1.22
N LEU A 95 -20.05 -1.27 1.52
CA LEU A 95 -20.82 -0.97 2.72
C LEU A 95 -20.03 -1.30 4.00
N ILE A 96 -18.81 -0.80 4.07
CA ILE A 96 -17.88 -1.00 5.18
C ILE A 96 -17.73 0.34 5.93
N ASP A 97 -18.19 0.39 7.17
CA ASP A 97 -18.06 1.58 8.02
C ASP A 97 -16.65 1.67 8.62
N GLU A 98 -16.14 0.55 9.14
CA GLU A 98 -14.82 0.45 9.78
C GLU A 98 -14.02 -0.72 9.23
N VAL A 99 -12.71 -0.56 9.14
CA VAL A 99 -11.82 -1.55 8.56
C VAL A 99 -10.52 -1.70 9.35
N ARG A 100 -9.99 -2.92 9.40
CA ARG A 100 -8.57 -3.12 9.68
C ARG A 100 -7.79 -2.90 8.39
N TYR A 101 -6.68 -2.18 8.46
CA TYR A 101 -5.90 -1.81 7.29
C TYR A 101 -4.58 -2.57 7.23
N VAL A 102 -4.20 -3.06 6.04
CA VAL A 102 -2.87 -3.63 5.78
C VAL A 102 -2.30 -2.98 4.52
N GLY A 103 -1.25 -2.18 4.68
CA GLY A 103 -0.57 -1.52 3.58
C GLY A 103 0.91 -1.87 3.49
N TYR A 104 1.45 -1.82 2.28
CA TYR A 104 2.89 -1.99 2.06
C TYR A 104 3.48 -0.86 1.23
N SER A 105 4.63 -0.28 1.65
CA SER A 105 5.36 0.76 0.92
C SER A 105 4.47 1.95 0.55
N LEU A 106 4.14 2.17 -0.73
CA LEU A 106 3.17 3.19 -1.15
C LEU A 106 1.82 3.00 -0.45
N GLY A 107 1.30 1.78 -0.40
CA GLY A 107 0.07 1.47 0.32
C GLY A 107 0.16 1.73 1.83
N ALA A 108 1.36 1.64 2.43
CA ALA A 108 1.56 2.03 3.83
C ALA A 108 1.51 3.56 4.01
N ARG A 109 2.03 4.35 3.05
CA ARG A 109 1.87 5.81 3.05
C ARG A 109 0.41 6.23 2.95
N VAL A 110 -0.31 5.63 2.00
CA VAL A 110 -1.75 5.87 1.83
C VAL A 110 -2.50 5.51 3.12
N GLY A 111 -2.16 4.37 3.75
CA GLY A 111 -2.77 3.95 5.01
C GLY A 111 -2.46 4.88 6.19
N TRP A 112 -1.26 5.45 6.25
CA TRP A 112 -0.95 6.49 7.22
C TRP A 112 -1.87 7.70 7.05
N GLN A 113 -1.92 8.25 5.83
CA GLN A 113 -2.75 9.42 5.55
C GLN A 113 -4.24 9.12 5.77
N PHE A 114 -4.69 7.95 5.32
CA PHE A 114 -6.07 7.52 5.52
C PHE A 114 -6.44 7.44 7.01
N ALA A 115 -5.56 6.88 7.86
CA ALA A 115 -5.79 6.81 9.30
C ALA A 115 -5.73 8.18 10.00
N VAL A 116 -4.99 9.15 9.46
CA VAL A 116 -4.93 10.52 9.97
C VAL A 116 -6.19 11.31 9.61
N ASP A 117 -6.61 11.24 8.34
CA ASP A 117 -7.69 12.09 7.83
C ASP A 117 -9.09 11.51 8.12
N HIS A 118 -9.19 10.17 8.21
CA HIS A 118 -10.43 9.41 8.41
C HIS A 118 -10.30 8.43 9.58
N PRO A 119 -10.03 8.92 10.80
CA PRO A 119 -9.81 8.08 11.97
C PRO A 119 -11.02 7.20 12.32
N GLU A 120 -12.23 7.60 11.91
CA GLU A 120 -13.48 6.86 12.11
C GLU A 120 -13.55 5.57 11.30
N HIS A 121 -12.82 5.48 10.19
CA HIS A 121 -12.85 4.29 9.32
C HIS A 121 -11.76 3.25 9.62
N VAL A 122 -10.72 3.62 10.36
CA VAL A 122 -9.58 2.72 10.61
C VAL A 122 -9.52 2.32 12.08
N THR A 123 -9.83 1.07 12.40
CA THR A 123 -9.76 0.57 13.78
C THR A 123 -8.34 0.25 14.19
N ARG A 124 -7.51 -0.28 13.28
CA ARG A 124 -6.07 -0.54 13.45
C ARG A 124 -5.39 -0.71 12.10
N ALA A 125 -4.10 -0.39 12.00
CA ALA A 125 -3.37 -0.52 10.76
C ALA A 125 -2.03 -1.25 10.90
N VAL A 126 -1.69 -2.02 9.86
CA VAL A 126 -0.38 -2.63 9.66
C VAL A 126 0.28 -1.91 8.48
N LEU A 127 1.37 -1.20 8.74
CA LEU A 127 2.10 -0.39 7.79
C LEU A 127 3.48 -1.00 7.54
N GLY A 128 3.57 -1.88 6.54
CA GLY A 128 4.79 -2.58 6.20
C GLY A 128 5.69 -1.77 5.27
N GLY A 129 7.00 -1.70 5.57
CA GLY A 129 7.97 -1.03 4.72
C GLY A 129 7.58 0.40 4.41
N ILE A 130 7.02 1.12 5.40
CA ILE A 130 6.60 2.51 5.20
C ILE A 130 7.83 3.39 4.96
N PRO A 131 7.94 4.00 3.77
CA PRO A 131 9.01 4.93 3.48
C PRO A 131 8.64 6.32 4.01
N ASP A 132 9.59 7.03 4.57
CA ASP A 132 9.51 8.46 4.83
C ASP A 132 10.23 9.26 3.74
N GLY A 133 10.12 10.60 3.80
CA GLY A 133 10.72 11.50 2.83
C GLY A 133 10.05 11.46 1.46
N ILE A 134 10.61 12.16 0.49
CA ILE A 134 10.04 12.33 -0.85
C ILE A 134 9.75 10.96 -1.49
N PRO A 135 8.50 10.68 -1.93
CA PRO A 135 8.14 9.42 -2.55
C PRO A 135 9.01 9.12 -3.78
N LEU A 136 9.49 7.87 -3.85
CA LEU A 136 10.29 7.39 -4.99
C LEU A 136 11.50 8.28 -5.32
N ALA A 137 12.09 8.98 -4.32
CA ALA A 137 13.19 9.94 -4.51
C ALA A 137 14.41 9.35 -5.25
N ARG A 138 14.60 8.03 -5.16
CA ARG A 138 15.71 7.32 -5.82
C ARG A 138 15.44 6.99 -7.30
N LEU A 139 14.23 7.17 -7.81
CA LEU A 139 13.91 7.01 -9.22
C LEU A 139 14.37 8.25 -9.97
N ASP A 140 15.23 8.12 -10.99
CA ASP A 140 15.57 9.21 -11.91
C ASP A 140 14.41 9.44 -12.89
N LEU A 141 13.60 10.46 -12.61
CA LEU A 141 12.43 10.77 -13.44
C LEU A 141 12.82 11.22 -14.85
N THR A 142 13.97 11.86 -15.03
CA THR A 142 14.42 12.29 -16.35
C THR A 142 14.70 11.08 -17.24
N GLN A 143 15.46 10.10 -16.72
CA GLN A 143 15.73 8.88 -17.46
C GLN A 143 14.47 8.01 -17.64
N ALA A 144 13.61 7.91 -16.59
CA ALA A 144 12.37 7.17 -16.68
C ALA A 144 11.44 7.77 -17.75
N ARG A 145 11.34 9.08 -17.85
CA ARG A 145 10.55 9.78 -18.85
C ARG A 145 11.12 9.56 -20.26
N ALA A 146 12.43 9.73 -20.46
CA ALA A 146 13.07 9.44 -21.73
C ALA A 146 12.88 7.99 -22.21
N TYR A 147 12.88 7.04 -21.25
CA TYR A 147 12.59 5.65 -21.55
C TYR A 147 11.15 5.45 -22.08
N VAL A 148 10.14 5.99 -21.42
CA VAL A 148 8.74 5.78 -21.84
C VAL A 148 8.34 6.61 -23.06
N ASP A 149 8.93 7.76 -23.28
CA ASP A 149 8.58 8.66 -24.37
C ASP A 149 9.36 8.40 -25.67
N GLU A 150 10.65 8.04 -25.54
CA GLU A 150 11.59 7.97 -26.67
C GLU A 150 12.26 6.59 -26.81
N GLY A 151 12.04 5.68 -25.84
CA GLY A 151 12.68 4.35 -25.81
C GLY A 151 14.18 4.40 -25.49
N ILE A 152 14.65 5.51 -24.89
CA ILE A 152 16.07 5.66 -24.51
C ILE A 152 16.36 4.73 -23.33
N PRO A 153 17.38 3.85 -23.41
CA PRO A 153 17.74 2.97 -22.32
C PRO A 153 18.11 3.74 -21.04
N VAL A 154 17.63 3.24 -19.89
CA VAL A 154 17.95 3.80 -18.58
C VAL A 154 19.34 3.34 -18.15
N GLU A 155 20.19 4.26 -17.73
CA GLU A 155 21.56 3.97 -17.23
C GLU A 155 21.61 3.82 -15.71
N ASP A 156 20.77 4.56 -14.96
CA ASP A 156 20.72 4.47 -13.50
C ASP A 156 20.20 3.11 -13.02
N PRO A 157 21.00 2.34 -12.26
CA PRO A 157 20.62 0.98 -11.84
C PRO A 157 19.35 0.92 -10.97
N VAL A 158 19.11 1.97 -10.19
CA VAL A 158 17.91 2.01 -9.31
C VAL A 158 16.66 2.21 -10.16
N THR A 159 16.71 3.14 -11.10
CA THR A 159 15.61 3.39 -12.05
C THR A 159 15.35 2.19 -12.94
N GLN A 160 16.39 1.52 -13.44
CA GLN A 160 16.26 0.24 -14.16
C GLN A 160 15.50 -0.82 -13.34
N ASN A 161 15.80 -0.91 -12.04
CA ASN A 161 15.11 -1.87 -11.17
C ASN A 161 13.63 -1.53 -11.00
N TYR A 162 13.26 -0.26 -10.87
CA TYR A 162 11.87 0.17 -10.80
C TYR A 162 11.12 -0.12 -12.10
N ILE A 163 11.73 0.17 -13.26
CA ILE A 163 11.13 -0.13 -14.58
C ILE A 163 10.92 -1.64 -14.74
N ARG A 164 11.95 -2.48 -14.45
CA ARG A 164 11.82 -3.95 -14.50
C ARG A 164 10.74 -4.48 -13.55
N LEU A 165 10.61 -3.88 -12.37
CA LEU A 165 9.55 -4.22 -11.43
C LEU A 165 8.17 -3.91 -11.99
N ALA A 166 8.01 -2.74 -12.62
CA ALA A 166 6.78 -2.32 -13.28
C ALA A 166 6.39 -3.24 -14.44
N GLU A 167 7.34 -3.58 -15.31
CA GLU A 167 7.14 -4.46 -16.47
C GLU A 167 6.84 -5.91 -16.09
N ARG A 168 7.29 -6.38 -14.91
CA ARG A 168 7.04 -7.73 -14.44
C ARG A 168 5.57 -7.98 -14.12
N VAL A 169 4.85 -6.98 -13.64
CA VAL A 169 3.43 -7.08 -13.34
C VAL A 169 2.63 -6.90 -14.62
N ARG A 170 1.96 -7.95 -15.06
CA ARG A 170 1.36 -8.10 -16.38
C ARG A 170 0.48 -6.93 -16.84
N ASP A 171 -0.30 -6.38 -15.92
CA ASP A 171 -1.30 -5.36 -16.24
C ASP A 171 -0.85 -3.94 -15.87
N ASN A 172 0.43 -3.75 -15.49
CA ASN A 172 0.99 -2.44 -15.24
C ASN A 172 1.37 -1.72 -16.54
N ASP A 173 1.30 -0.39 -16.50
CA ASP A 173 1.78 0.51 -17.53
C ASP A 173 2.90 1.39 -16.97
N VAL A 174 4.11 1.26 -17.53
CA VAL A 174 5.29 1.99 -17.05
C VAL A 174 5.10 3.50 -17.19
N ARG A 175 4.42 3.98 -18.24
CA ARG A 175 4.13 5.40 -18.46
C ARG A 175 3.26 5.97 -17.34
N ALA A 176 2.19 5.28 -16.99
CA ALA A 176 1.33 5.66 -15.86
C ALA A 176 2.08 5.65 -14.52
N LEU A 177 2.98 4.67 -14.31
CA LEU A 177 3.79 4.59 -13.09
C LEU A 177 4.85 5.70 -13.01
N VAL A 178 5.39 6.15 -14.13
CA VAL A 178 6.26 7.34 -14.17
C VAL A 178 5.45 8.59 -13.84
N ALA A 179 4.25 8.76 -14.41
CA ALA A 179 3.34 9.86 -14.07
C ALA A 179 2.95 9.86 -12.58
N LEU A 180 2.71 8.67 -12.01
CA LEU A 180 2.46 8.52 -10.57
C LEU A 180 3.65 9.02 -9.74
N ALA A 181 4.86 8.61 -10.09
CA ALA A 181 6.07 9.04 -9.38
C ALA A 181 6.27 10.56 -9.44
N GLU A 182 5.93 11.19 -10.58
CA GLU A 182 5.95 12.64 -10.73
C GLU A 182 4.88 13.33 -9.86
N GLY A 183 3.63 12.86 -9.91
CA GLY A 183 2.52 13.42 -9.15
C GLY A 183 2.76 13.35 -7.64
N MET A 184 3.20 12.20 -7.15
CA MET A 184 3.52 12.01 -5.72
C MET A 184 4.65 12.91 -5.22
N ARG A 185 5.59 13.32 -6.09
CA ARG A 185 6.68 14.24 -5.72
C ARG A 185 6.27 15.70 -5.69
N GLN A 186 5.20 16.04 -6.40
CA GLN A 186 4.69 17.42 -6.43
C GLN A 186 3.76 17.73 -5.25
N GLY A 187 3.25 16.71 -4.59
CA GLY A 187 2.31 16.82 -3.47
C GLY A 187 2.96 16.62 -2.11
N ASP A 188 2.12 16.79 -1.08
CA ASP A 188 2.49 16.52 0.31
C ASP A 188 2.15 15.05 0.64
N ALA A 189 3.03 14.17 0.23
CA ALA A 189 2.84 12.73 0.31
C ALA A 189 3.72 12.04 1.37
N ASP A 190 4.39 12.83 2.22
CA ASP A 190 5.26 12.31 3.27
C ASP A 190 4.49 12.15 4.58
N PRO A 191 4.59 11.02 5.30
CA PRO A 191 4.03 10.88 6.63
C PRO A 191 4.54 11.98 7.57
N ASP A 192 3.63 12.77 8.13
CA ASP A 192 3.97 13.85 9.04
C ASP A 192 4.05 13.34 10.48
N PRO A 193 5.25 13.24 11.09
CA PRO A 193 5.41 12.80 12.47
C PRO A 193 4.77 13.73 13.51
N ALA A 194 4.45 14.98 13.13
CA ALA A 194 3.76 15.92 14.00
C ALA A 194 2.23 15.70 14.03
N ARG A 195 1.70 14.92 13.08
CA ARG A 195 0.29 14.55 12.99
C ARG A 195 0.14 13.02 12.85
N PRO A 196 0.58 12.24 13.85
CA PRO A 196 0.50 10.79 13.78
C PRO A 196 -0.94 10.30 13.91
N PRO A 197 -1.27 9.14 13.30
CA PRO A 197 -2.55 8.46 13.55
C PRO A 197 -2.73 8.15 15.04
N ALA A 198 -3.96 8.26 15.51
CA ALA A 198 -4.32 7.94 16.91
C ALA A 198 -4.59 6.45 17.14
N GLN A 199 -4.91 5.71 16.09
CA GLN A 199 -5.22 4.28 16.13
C GLN A 199 -3.98 3.44 16.47
N PRO A 200 -4.14 2.19 16.94
CA PRO A 200 -3.05 1.24 17.04
C PRO A 200 -2.42 0.97 15.66
N ILE A 201 -1.10 1.14 15.56
CA ILE A 201 -0.34 0.95 14.31
C ILE A 201 0.79 -0.06 14.54
N LEU A 202 0.84 -1.10 13.73
CA LEU A 202 2.00 -1.97 13.62
C LEU A 202 2.86 -1.52 12.43
N PHE A 203 4.09 -1.11 12.71
CA PHE A 203 5.12 -0.88 11.70
C PHE A 203 5.97 -2.14 11.55
N ALA A 204 6.22 -2.58 10.32
CA ALA A 204 7.03 -3.75 10.06
C ALA A 204 7.99 -3.50 8.90
N THR A 205 9.31 -3.62 9.12
CA THR A 205 10.32 -3.34 8.09
C THR A 205 11.44 -4.37 8.13
N GLY A 206 11.92 -4.74 6.95
CA GLY A 206 12.99 -5.72 6.81
C GLY A 206 14.32 -5.23 7.38
N THR A 207 15.09 -6.14 8.01
CA THR A 207 16.41 -5.80 8.59
C THR A 207 17.46 -5.43 7.53
N GLU A 208 17.22 -5.79 6.27
CA GLU A 208 18.07 -5.43 5.12
C GLU A 208 17.45 -4.31 4.27
N ASP A 209 16.38 -3.68 4.75
CA ASP A 209 15.75 -2.54 4.07
C ASP A 209 16.45 -1.24 4.44
N ALA A 210 16.86 -0.45 3.46
CA ALA A 210 17.56 0.82 3.67
C ALA A 210 16.74 1.87 4.45
N ILE A 211 15.41 1.68 4.56
CA ILE A 211 14.52 2.60 5.27
C ILE A 211 14.25 2.21 6.72
N ILE A 212 14.84 1.10 7.23
CA ILE A 212 14.47 0.53 8.53
C ILE A 212 14.57 1.54 9.69
N GLU A 213 15.63 2.35 9.76
CA GLU A 213 15.82 3.32 10.83
C GLU A 213 14.79 4.45 10.78
N ARG A 214 14.38 4.86 9.57
CA ARG A 214 13.35 5.87 9.40
C ARG A 214 11.96 5.33 9.77
N SER A 215 11.63 4.11 9.34
CA SER A 215 10.39 3.44 9.77
C SER A 215 10.33 3.26 11.29
N ARG A 216 11.46 2.93 11.92
CA ARG A 216 11.58 2.81 13.38
C ARG A 216 11.36 4.16 14.09
N ALA A 217 11.95 5.23 13.56
CA ALA A 217 11.77 6.58 14.09
C ALA A 217 10.31 7.04 13.97
N LEU A 218 9.65 6.77 12.84
CA LEU A 218 8.24 7.08 12.65
C LEU A 218 7.35 6.31 13.64
N ALA A 219 7.63 5.03 13.87
CA ALA A 219 6.92 4.23 14.87
C ALA A 219 7.09 4.80 16.28
N ALA A 220 8.28 5.27 16.64
CA ALA A 220 8.57 5.83 17.95
C ALA A 220 7.84 7.17 18.22
N THR A 221 7.46 7.91 17.17
CA THR A 221 6.68 9.16 17.29
C THR A 221 5.18 8.92 17.25
N THR A 222 4.73 7.71 16.94
CA THR A 222 3.32 7.34 16.86
C THR A 222 2.82 6.88 18.23
N PRO A 223 1.78 7.50 18.83
CA PRO A 223 1.37 7.24 20.23
C PRO A 223 1.07 5.77 20.53
N ASN A 224 0.41 5.07 19.61
CA ASN A 224 0.05 3.64 19.71
C ASN A 224 0.82 2.80 18.66
N GLY A 225 2.05 3.23 18.34
CA GLY A 225 2.92 2.57 17.38
C GLY A 225 3.69 1.41 18.01
N VAL A 226 3.71 0.26 17.30
CA VAL A 226 4.55 -0.89 17.62
C VAL A 226 5.45 -1.18 16.42
N PHE A 227 6.74 -1.43 16.65
CA PHE A 227 7.68 -1.74 15.58
C PHE A 227 8.13 -3.20 15.62
N VAL A 228 8.09 -3.86 14.45
CA VAL A 228 8.56 -5.24 14.27
C VAL A 228 9.61 -5.28 13.14
N GLU A 229 10.73 -5.89 13.43
CA GLU A 229 11.74 -6.22 12.43
C GLU A 229 11.39 -7.51 11.69
N ILE A 230 11.59 -7.50 10.37
CA ILE A 230 11.42 -8.69 9.53
C ILE A 230 12.82 -9.24 9.18
N PRO A 231 13.30 -10.27 9.86
CA PRO A 231 14.68 -10.72 9.73
C PRO A 231 15.04 -11.17 8.31
N GLY A 232 16.21 -10.74 7.81
CA GLY A 232 16.77 -11.14 6.52
C GLY A 232 15.92 -10.74 5.32
N ARG A 233 15.14 -9.65 5.45
CA ARG A 233 14.29 -9.17 4.35
C ARG A 233 14.66 -7.73 3.97
N HIS A 234 14.66 -7.50 2.67
CA HIS A 234 14.76 -6.17 2.05
C HIS A 234 13.37 -5.73 1.54
N HIS A 235 13.28 -4.49 1.07
CA HIS A 235 12.01 -3.85 0.68
C HIS A 235 11.13 -4.69 -0.26
N PHE A 236 11.72 -5.35 -1.26
CA PHE A 236 10.94 -6.05 -2.30
C PHE A 236 10.55 -7.49 -1.95
N ASN A 237 11.10 -8.09 -0.89
CA ASN A 237 10.79 -9.47 -0.50
C ASN A 237 10.13 -9.61 0.89
N ALA A 238 10.02 -8.50 1.63
CA ALA A 238 9.39 -8.49 2.95
C ALA A 238 7.89 -8.87 2.92
N PRO A 239 7.07 -8.51 1.91
CA PRO A 239 5.68 -8.96 1.85
C PRO A 239 5.50 -10.47 1.87
N GLY A 240 6.46 -11.22 1.31
CA GLY A 240 6.47 -12.69 1.33
C GLY A 240 6.90 -13.32 2.67
N SER A 241 7.27 -12.53 3.68
CA SER A 241 7.75 -13.04 4.95
C SER A 241 6.63 -13.64 5.79
N ARG A 242 6.88 -14.85 6.30
CA ARG A 242 5.98 -15.49 7.27
C ARG A 242 5.96 -14.72 8.61
N VAL A 243 7.11 -14.23 9.05
CA VAL A 243 7.22 -13.43 10.29
C VAL A 243 6.32 -12.20 10.19
N PHE A 244 6.41 -11.46 9.07
CA PHE A 244 5.56 -10.28 8.87
C PHE A 244 4.07 -10.63 8.95
N ARG A 245 3.61 -11.66 8.22
CA ARG A 245 2.19 -12.06 8.25
C ARG A 245 1.73 -12.48 9.64
N GLN A 246 2.56 -13.26 10.35
CA GLN A 246 2.21 -13.71 11.70
C GLN A 246 2.07 -12.54 12.68
N SER A 247 3.06 -11.64 12.73
CA SER A 247 3.01 -10.44 13.59
C SER A 247 1.81 -9.56 13.25
N ALA A 248 1.48 -9.42 11.97
CA ALA A 248 0.30 -8.67 11.53
C ALA A 248 -1.01 -9.33 12.00
N LEU A 249 -1.15 -10.65 11.85
CA LEU A 249 -2.35 -11.37 12.29
C LEU A 249 -2.55 -11.30 13.80
N GLU A 250 -1.48 -11.47 14.57
CA GLU A 250 -1.50 -11.32 16.03
C GLU A 250 -1.93 -9.89 16.43
N PHE A 251 -1.40 -8.88 15.75
CA PHE A 251 -1.74 -7.49 16.00
C PHE A 251 -3.19 -7.17 15.61
N LEU A 252 -3.66 -7.62 14.46
CA LEU A 252 -5.03 -7.39 13.99
C LEU A 252 -6.08 -8.08 14.88
N GLY A 253 -5.75 -9.22 15.49
CA GLY A 253 -6.62 -9.97 16.41
C GLY A 253 -6.60 -9.49 17.86
N GLY A 254 -5.81 -8.49 18.21
CA GLY A 254 -5.53 -8.10 19.62
C GLY A 254 -6.71 -7.63 20.47
N ASP A 255 -7.90 -7.40 19.90
CA ASP A 255 -9.12 -7.05 20.66
C ASP A 255 -9.92 -8.28 21.08
N ALA A 256 -9.85 -9.37 20.32
CA ALA A 256 -10.53 -10.63 20.65
C ALA A 256 -10.00 -11.32 21.92
N ALA A 257 -8.79 -10.95 22.37
CA ALA A 257 -8.17 -11.51 23.57
C ALA A 257 -8.50 -10.75 24.87
N ARG A 258 -9.22 -9.61 24.79
CA ARG A 258 -9.60 -8.81 25.97
C ARG A 258 -11.03 -9.09 26.47
N ASP A 259 -11.86 -9.72 25.63
CA ASP A 259 -13.28 -10.01 25.94
C ASP A 259 -13.53 -11.52 26.16
N ALA A 260 -12.48 -12.35 26.21
CA ALA A 260 -12.53 -13.77 26.53
C ALA A 260 -11.88 -14.05 27.91
#